data_ff1126805e7af243c46aa37f9353ba88
#
_entry.id   ff1126805e7af243c46aa37f9353ba88
#
_cell.length_a   1.000
_cell.length_b   1.000
_cell.length_c   1.000
_cell.angle_alpha   90.00
_cell.angle_beta   90.00
_cell.angle_gamma   90.00
#
_symmetry.space_group_name_H-M   'P 1'
#
loop_
_entity.id
_entity.type
_entity.pdbx_description
1 polymer ?
#
loop_
_entity_poly.entity_id
_entity_poly.type
_entity_poly.pdbx_seq_one_letter_code
_entity_poly.pdbx_strand_id
1 'polypeptide(L)'
;MLTARRPSHTLDMRSVSIPFWLRGNYDAMTFFGSIVTHSQAEAERYNQLTPQYQSSKLPAQSSKLKEWYHPVKYHETIHLRQAQSVHNSWLCFYWKYFLFWFQARRANRILPNAGYELNPFEMEAYANMYNPYYLDRFPDGRATGWKDYARMTLAQRFYARRKYSPKENS
;
A
#
# COMPACT_ATOMS: atom_id res chain seq x y z
N MET A 1 21.99 -29.43 0.97
CA MET A 1 21.84 -28.23 1.84
C MET A 1 21.80 -27.01 0.94
N LEU A 2 20.63 -26.54 0.60
CA LEU A 2 20.42 -25.33 -0.21
C LEU A 2 20.27 -24.15 0.76
N THR A 3 21.33 -23.34 0.86
CA THR A 3 21.29 -22.09 1.58
C THR A 3 20.42 -21.11 0.81
N ALA A 4 19.21 -20.88 1.29
CA ALA A 4 18.35 -19.84 0.78
C ALA A 4 19.06 -18.48 0.94
N ARG A 5 19.54 -17.92 -0.17
CA ARG A 5 20.04 -16.54 -0.22
C ARG A 5 18.91 -15.60 0.20
N ARG A 6 19.12 -14.88 1.30
CA ARG A 6 18.26 -13.76 1.71
C ARG A 6 18.22 -12.74 0.55
N PRO A 7 17.03 -12.26 0.14
CA PRO A 7 16.97 -11.12 -0.75
C PRO A 7 17.52 -9.90 -0.01
N SER A 8 18.67 -9.39 -0.49
CA SER A 8 19.42 -8.27 0.09
C SER A 8 18.82 -6.90 -0.23
N HIS A 9 17.52 -6.79 -0.40
CA HIS A 9 16.87 -5.50 -0.64
C HIS A 9 15.79 -5.23 0.41
N THR A 10 16.27 -5.07 1.64
CA THR A 10 15.54 -4.32 2.65
C THR A 10 15.64 -2.85 2.27
N LEU A 11 14.70 -2.39 1.45
CA LEU A 11 14.51 -0.96 1.30
C LEU A 11 13.93 -0.46 2.62
N ASP A 12 14.80 0.06 3.48
CA ASP A 12 14.41 0.85 4.63
C ASP A 12 13.66 2.06 4.08
N MET A 13 12.34 1.97 4.11
CA MET A 13 11.50 3.11 3.80
C MET A 13 11.66 4.12 4.94
N ARG A 14 12.43 5.16 4.69
CA ARG A 14 12.51 6.29 5.61
C ARG A 14 11.19 7.04 5.60
N SER A 15 10.63 7.22 6.76
CA SER A 15 9.51 8.14 6.94
C SER A 15 10.06 9.54 7.16
N VAL A 16 9.53 10.50 6.42
CA VAL A 16 9.95 11.89 6.44
C VAL A 16 8.71 12.74 6.70
N SER A 17 8.81 13.70 7.60
CA SER A 17 7.75 14.70 7.81
C SER A 17 7.89 15.83 6.80
N ILE A 18 6.83 16.09 6.02
CA ILE A 18 6.71 17.30 5.17
C ILE A 18 5.36 17.94 5.47
N PRO A 19 5.28 18.82 6.50
CA PRO A 19 4.02 19.34 7.03
C PRO A 19 3.21 20.18 6.03
N PHE A 20 3.80 20.61 4.93
CA PHE A 20 3.13 21.49 3.96
C PHE A 20 2.39 20.74 2.84
N TRP A 21 2.73 19.48 2.55
CA TRP A 21 2.25 18.77 1.37
C TRP A 21 1.00 17.92 1.60
N LEU A 22 0.79 17.46 2.81
CA LEU A 22 -0.38 16.64 3.17
C LEU A 22 -1.54 17.56 3.60
N ARG A 23 -2.20 18.18 2.63
CA ARG A 23 -3.48 18.84 2.86
C ARG A 23 -4.59 17.82 2.59
N GLY A 24 -5.22 17.32 3.65
CA GLY A 24 -6.32 16.36 3.57
C GLY A 24 -6.33 15.39 4.75
N ASN A 25 -7.30 14.50 4.78
CA ASN A 25 -7.45 13.46 5.82
C ASN A 25 -6.59 12.22 5.54
N TYR A 26 -5.36 12.41 5.06
CA TYR A 26 -4.43 11.31 4.81
C TYR A 26 -3.44 11.21 5.96
N ASP A 27 -3.31 10.03 6.57
CA ASP A 27 -2.37 9.78 7.67
C ASP A 27 -0.93 9.69 7.17
N ALA A 28 -0.73 9.16 5.97
CA ALA A 28 0.57 9.01 5.33
C ALA A 28 0.43 8.91 3.80
N MET A 29 1.52 9.10 3.07
CA MET A 29 1.58 8.94 1.61
C MET A 29 2.97 8.47 1.19
N THR A 30 3.04 7.52 0.26
CA THR A 30 4.31 7.16 -0.38
C THR A 30 4.69 8.17 -1.45
N PHE A 31 5.90 8.73 -1.33
CA PHE A 31 6.47 9.64 -2.32
C PHE A 31 7.92 9.29 -2.61
N PHE A 32 8.22 8.89 -3.85
CA PHE A 32 9.55 8.46 -4.35
C PHE A 32 10.31 7.52 -3.40
N GLY A 33 9.62 6.52 -2.84
CA GLY A 33 10.23 5.52 -1.96
C GLY A 33 10.34 5.93 -0.50
N SER A 34 9.79 7.08 -0.14
CA SER A 34 9.69 7.53 1.26
C SER A 34 8.22 7.60 1.69
N ILE A 35 7.95 7.32 2.95
CA ILE A 35 6.63 7.57 3.55
C ILE A 35 6.65 9.00 4.07
N VAL A 36 5.74 9.82 3.57
CA VAL A 36 5.54 11.20 4.03
C VAL A 36 4.41 11.23 5.04
N THR A 37 4.62 11.83 6.20
CA THR A 37 3.66 11.96 7.29
C THR A 37 3.43 13.43 7.66
N HIS A 38 2.36 13.71 8.40
CA HIS A 38 2.03 15.05 8.85
C HIS A 38 3.00 15.61 9.89
N SER A 39 3.57 14.76 10.74
CA SER A 39 4.43 15.18 11.84
C SER A 39 5.71 14.36 11.93
N GLN A 40 6.73 14.97 12.52
CA GLN A 40 7.99 14.28 12.78
C GLN A 40 7.80 13.11 13.76
N ALA A 41 6.93 13.25 14.75
CA ALA A 41 6.64 12.19 15.71
C ALA A 41 6.03 10.95 15.03
N GLU A 42 5.14 11.16 14.04
CA GLU A 42 4.62 10.06 13.22
C GLU A 42 5.71 9.44 12.35
N ALA A 43 6.56 10.26 11.71
CA ALA A 43 7.67 9.77 10.92
C ALA A 43 8.62 8.89 11.76
N GLU A 44 8.96 9.33 12.96
CA GLU A 44 9.79 8.57 13.91
C GLU A 44 9.10 7.26 14.34
N ARG A 45 7.80 7.33 14.66
CA ARG A 45 7.01 6.14 14.97
C ARG A 45 7.02 5.14 13.82
N TYR A 46 6.79 5.59 12.57
CA TYR A 46 6.85 4.74 11.39
C TYR A 46 8.25 4.16 11.15
N ASN A 47 9.32 4.90 11.46
CA ASN A 47 10.70 4.43 11.34
C ASN A 47 11.03 3.33 12.37
N GLN A 48 10.42 3.38 13.56
CA GLN A 48 10.58 2.36 14.60
C GLN A 48 9.82 1.07 14.27
N LEU A 49 8.73 1.16 13.48
CA LEU A 49 7.95 0.01 13.06
C LEU A 49 8.65 -0.67 11.88
N THR A 50 9.19 -1.85 12.10
CA THR A 50 9.84 -2.63 11.04
C THR A 50 8.79 -3.12 10.06
N PRO A 51 8.87 -2.81 8.75
CA PRO A 51 7.99 -3.40 7.74
C PRO A 51 8.36 -4.85 7.45
N GLN A 52 9.44 -5.33 8.04
CA GLN A 52 9.95 -6.68 7.84
C GLN A 52 9.32 -7.64 8.82
N TYR A 53 8.37 -8.35 8.30
CA TYR A 53 7.99 -9.60 8.86
C TYR A 53 9.02 -10.67 8.44
N GLN A 54 9.70 -11.28 9.41
CA GLN A 54 10.38 -12.55 9.19
C GLN A 54 9.31 -13.64 9.26
N SER A 55 8.80 -14.01 8.08
CA SER A 55 7.61 -14.87 7.91
C SER A 55 7.70 -16.25 8.57
N SER A 56 8.85 -16.66 9.05
CA SER A 56 9.08 -18.06 9.44
C SER A 56 8.86 -18.38 10.92
N LYS A 57 8.52 -17.43 11.81
CA LYS A 57 8.62 -17.71 13.25
C LYS A 57 7.49 -17.22 14.18
N LEU A 58 6.42 -16.59 13.69
CA LEU A 58 5.36 -16.12 14.60
C LEU A 58 4.01 -16.77 14.26
N PRO A 59 3.32 -17.38 15.22
CA PRO A 59 1.96 -17.86 15.03
C PRO A 59 1.04 -16.68 14.75
N ALA A 60 0.09 -16.85 13.82
CA ALA A 60 -0.79 -15.83 13.26
C ALA A 60 -1.68 -15.08 14.29
N GLN A 61 -1.59 -15.40 15.57
CA GLN A 61 -2.43 -14.86 16.66
C GLN A 61 -1.63 -14.27 17.82
N SER A 62 -0.33 -14.01 17.68
CA SER A 62 0.43 -13.51 18.82
C SER A 62 0.17 -12.03 19.07
N SER A 63 -0.03 -11.67 20.34
CA SER A 63 -0.17 -10.29 20.81
C SER A 63 1.01 -9.38 20.39
N LYS A 64 2.17 -9.99 20.15
CA LYS A 64 3.37 -9.32 19.63
C LYS A 64 3.22 -8.78 18.22
N LEU A 65 2.28 -9.30 17.42
CA LEU A 65 2.00 -8.78 16.08
C LEU A 65 1.51 -7.32 16.14
N LYS A 66 0.75 -6.96 17.18
CA LYS A 66 0.20 -5.61 17.34
C LYS A 66 1.25 -4.55 17.68
N GLU A 67 2.40 -4.93 18.23
CA GLU A 67 3.43 -3.97 18.64
C GLU A 67 4.26 -3.42 17.49
N TRP A 68 4.47 -4.21 16.45
CA TRP A 68 5.36 -3.83 15.35
C TRP A 68 4.67 -3.71 13.98
N TYR A 69 3.43 -4.20 13.85
CA TYR A 69 2.67 -4.14 12.62
C TYR A 69 1.76 -2.91 12.59
N HIS A 70 1.94 -2.08 11.58
CA HIS A 70 1.08 -0.92 11.35
C HIS A 70 0.43 -1.00 9.98
N PRO A 71 -0.91 -1.16 9.87
CA PRO A 71 -1.60 -1.35 8.59
C PRO A 71 -1.31 -0.25 7.57
N VAL A 72 -1.29 1.02 7.97
CA VAL A 72 -1.01 2.15 7.06
C VAL A 72 0.42 2.07 6.53
N LYS A 73 1.42 1.79 7.37
CA LYS A 73 2.79 1.60 6.90
C LYS A 73 2.90 0.42 5.91
N TYR A 74 2.16 -0.65 6.15
CA TYR A 74 2.12 -1.79 5.26
C TYR A 74 1.45 -1.46 3.93
N HIS A 75 0.36 -0.67 3.96
CA HIS A 75 -0.28 -0.12 2.77
C HIS A 75 0.74 0.64 1.89
N GLU A 76 1.50 1.56 2.49
CA GLU A 76 2.55 2.31 1.79
C GLU A 76 3.68 1.40 1.27
N THR A 77 4.02 0.35 2.03
CA THR A 77 4.98 -0.66 1.57
C THR A 77 4.49 -1.42 0.35
N ILE A 78 3.19 -1.70 0.25
CA ILE A 78 2.59 -2.30 -0.95
C ILE A 78 2.79 -1.37 -2.16
N HIS A 79 2.58 -0.05 -2.02
CA HIS A 79 2.82 0.92 -3.09
C HIS A 79 4.29 0.91 -3.56
N LEU A 80 5.24 0.80 -2.65
CA LEU A 80 6.64 0.64 -3.01
C LEU A 80 6.87 -0.60 -3.88
N ARG A 81 6.28 -1.74 -3.51
CA ARG A 81 6.39 -2.99 -4.27
C ARG A 81 5.64 -2.94 -5.61
N GLN A 82 4.56 -2.17 -5.67
CA GLN A 82 3.85 -1.88 -6.92
C GLN A 82 4.72 -1.06 -7.88
N ALA A 83 5.39 -0.02 -7.38
CA ALA A 83 6.32 0.78 -8.21
C ALA A 83 7.44 -0.08 -8.79
N GLN A 84 7.97 -1.04 -8.01
CA GLN A 84 8.94 -2.03 -8.50
C GLN A 84 8.36 -2.92 -9.61
N SER A 85 7.06 -3.24 -9.55
CA SER A 85 6.37 -4.03 -10.57
C SER A 85 6.11 -3.25 -11.87
N VAL A 86 6.18 -1.91 -11.80
CA VAL A 86 5.98 -1.01 -12.95
C VAL A 86 7.36 -0.52 -13.42
N HIS A 87 8.09 -1.40 -14.10
CA HIS A 87 9.41 -1.14 -14.68
C HIS A 87 10.46 -0.65 -13.67
N ASN A 88 10.27 -0.90 -12.39
CA ASN A 88 11.13 -0.38 -11.30
C ASN A 88 11.30 1.15 -11.39
N SER A 89 10.26 1.86 -11.80
CA SER A 89 10.27 3.30 -12.09
C SER A 89 9.13 4.02 -11.40
N TRP A 90 9.46 4.94 -10.50
CA TRP A 90 8.49 5.82 -9.86
C TRP A 90 7.72 6.68 -10.85
N LEU A 91 8.38 7.17 -11.90
CA LEU A 91 7.73 7.98 -12.92
C LEU A 91 6.66 7.16 -13.67
N CYS A 92 6.98 5.92 -14.06
CA CYS A 92 6.02 5.03 -14.70
C CYS A 92 4.87 4.63 -13.76
N PHE A 93 5.16 4.45 -12.47
CA PHE A 93 4.15 4.18 -11.45
C PHE A 93 3.18 5.34 -11.32
N TYR A 94 3.66 6.57 -11.10
CA TYR A 94 2.79 7.75 -10.96
C TYR A 94 2.03 8.06 -12.23
N TRP A 95 2.62 7.85 -13.40
CA TRP A 95 1.90 8.00 -14.66
C TRP A 95 0.71 7.04 -14.76
N LYS A 96 0.93 5.74 -14.46
CA LYS A 96 -0.16 4.75 -14.44
C LYS A 96 -1.19 5.07 -13.34
N TYR A 97 -0.73 5.45 -12.16
CA TYR A 97 -1.60 5.87 -11.06
C TYR A 97 -2.53 7.00 -11.48
N PHE A 98 -1.97 8.03 -12.12
CA PHE A 98 -2.74 9.17 -12.62
C PHE A 98 -3.74 8.78 -13.70
N LEU A 99 -3.36 7.92 -14.65
CA LEU A 99 -4.27 7.42 -15.69
C LEU A 99 -5.45 6.67 -15.08
N PHE A 100 -5.22 5.78 -14.12
CA PHE A 100 -6.27 5.06 -13.42
C PHE A 100 -7.15 5.99 -12.57
N TRP A 101 -6.55 6.96 -11.91
CA TRP A 101 -7.25 7.97 -11.15
C TRP A 101 -8.19 8.78 -12.05
N PHE A 102 -7.69 9.27 -13.16
CA PHE A 102 -8.48 10.03 -14.12
C PHE A 102 -9.60 9.19 -14.73
N GLN A 103 -9.33 7.94 -15.05
CA GLN A 103 -10.33 7.00 -15.55
C GLN A 103 -11.44 6.76 -14.52
N ALA A 104 -11.09 6.53 -13.27
CA ALA A 104 -12.04 6.23 -12.20
C ALA A 104 -12.83 7.47 -11.75
N ARG A 105 -12.27 8.68 -11.92
CA ARG A 105 -12.97 9.94 -11.60
C ARG A 105 -14.32 10.10 -12.31
N ARG A 106 -14.53 9.41 -13.40
CA ARG A 106 -15.84 9.38 -14.09
C ARG A 106 -16.97 8.88 -13.19
N ALA A 107 -16.64 8.09 -12.17
CA ALA A 107 -17.59 7.57 -11.19
C ALA A 107 -17.82 8.49 -9.98
N ASN A 108 -17.23 9.69 -9.93
CA ASN A 108 -17.34 10.61 -8.78
C ASN A 108 -18.78 11.02 -8.45
N ARG A 109 -19.68 10.95 -9.44
CA ARG A 109 -21.13 11.22 -9.21
C ARG A 109 -21.80 10.16 -8.34
N ILE A 110 -21.26 8.93 -8.33
CA ILE A 110 -21.81 7.78 -7.59
C ILE A 110 -21.04 7.54 -6.31
N LEU A 111 -19.73 7.76 -6.36
CA LEU A 111 -18.81 7.54 -5.27
C LEU A 111 -17.88 8.75 -5.14
N PRO A 112 -18.04 9.59 -4.12
CA PRO A 112 -17.07 10.63 -3.82
C PRO A 112 -15.67 10.02 -3.72
N ASN A 113 -14.64 10.69 -4.27
CA ASN A 113 -13.27 10.19 -4.33
C ASN A 113 -13.06 8.90 -5.16
N ALA A 114 -13.95 8.58 -6.09
CA ALA A 114 -13.82 7.38 -6.93
C ALA A 114 -12.46 7.27 -7.62
N GLY A 115 -11.85 8.39 -8.01
CA GLY A 115 -10.51 8.42 -8.59
C GLY A 115 -9.46 7.74 -7.71
N TYR A 116 -9.56 7.91 -6.41
CA TYR A 116 -8.70 7.27 -5.41
C TYR A 116 -9.19 5.86 -5.09
N GLU A 117 -10.43 5.73 -4.63
CA GLU A 117 -10.98 4.49 -4.09
C GLU A 117 -11.13 3.36 -5.11
N LEU A 118 -11.28 3.68 -6.40
CA LEU A 118 -11.34 2.71 -7.50
C LEU A 118 -10.03 2.62 -8.29
N ASN A 119 -8.96 3.24 -7.81
CA ASN A 119 -7.65 3.09 -8.39
C ASN A 119 -7.13 1.67 -8.11
N PRO A 120 -6.73 0.90 -9.12
CA PRO A 120 -6.22 -0.47 -8.94
C PRO A 120 -5.09 -0.60 -7.92
N PHE A 121 -4.19 0.38 -7.84
CA PHE A 121 -3.10 0.38 -6.88
C PHE A 121 -3.61 0.52 -5.45
N GLU A 122 -4.53 1.45 -5.21
CA GLU A 122 -5.17 1.64 -3.91
C GLU A 122 -6.01 0.42 -3.51
N MET A 123 -6.74 -0.14 -4.46
CA MET A 123 -7.56 -1.33 -4.22
C MET A 123 -6.74 -2.52 -3.74
N GLU A 124 -5.57 -2.77 -4.35
CA GLU A 124 -4.65 -3.81 -3.87
C GLU A 124 -4.15 -3.51 -2.48
N ALA A 125 -3.71 -2.27 -2.22
CA ALA A 125 -3.14 -1.87 -0.94
C ALA A 125 -4.17 -1.96 0.18
N TYR A 126 -5.37 -1.40 0.01
CA TYR A 126 -6.45 -1.48 1.00
C TYR A 126 -6.97 -2.90 1.24
N ALA A 127 -7.10 -3.71 0.20
CA ALA A 127 -7.55 -5.09 0.34
C ALA A 127 -6.58 -5.95 1.16
N ASN A 128 -5.32 -5.57 1.25
CA ASN A 128 -4.27 -6.40 1.83
C ASN A 128 -3.52 -5.76 3.00
N MET A 129 -3.80 -4.49 3.34
CA MET A 129 -3.10 -3.78 4.41
C MET A 129 -3.25 -4.42 5.81
N TYR A 130 -4.22 -5.29 6.00
CA TYR A 130 -4.41 -6.03 7.25
C TYR A 130 -3.85 -7.45 7.22
N ASN A 131 -3.22 -7.86 6.10
CA ASN A 131 -2.59 -9.16 5.95
C ASN A 131 -1.06 -9.01 5.90
N PRO A 132 -0.33 -9.19 7.00
CA PRO A 132 1.12 -8.98 7.07
C PRO A 132 1.92 -9.92 6.16
N TYR A 133 1.30 -11.00 5.69
CA TYR A 133 1.93 -12.01 4.82
C TYR A 133 1.64 -11.79 3.33
N TYR A 134 0.91 -10.75 2.98
CA TYR A 134 0.49 -10.54 1.59
C TYR A 134 1.67 -10.44 0.63
N LEU A 135 2.71 -9.71 1.02
CA LEU A 135 3.89 -9.50 0.16
C LEU A 135 4.76 -10.75 0.00
N ASP A 136 4.64 -11.75 0.88
CA ASP A 136 5.35 -13.03 0.76
C ASP A 136 4.93 -13.83 -0.48
N ARG A 137 3.78 -13.50 -1.06
CA ARG A 137 3.29 -14.09 -2.33
C ARG A 137 4.14 -13.70 -3.54
N PHE A 138 4.98 -12.69 -3.40
CA PHE A 138 5.78 -12.12 -4.46
C PHE A 138 7.28 -12.32 -4.16
N PRO A 139 7.85 -13.49 -4.51
CA PRO A 139 9.24 -13.82 -4.17
C PRO A 139 10.26 -12.89 -4.81
N ASP A 140 9.89 -12.23 -5.91
CA ASP A 140 10.69 -11.19 -6.57
C ASP A 140 10.49 -9.78 -5.95
N GLY A 141 9.65 -9.67 -4.92
CA GLY A 141 9.34 -8.44 -4.22
C GLY A 141 8.45 -7.46 -5.00
N ARG A 142 7.87 -7.85 -6.14
CA ARG A 142 7.06 -6.99 -7.01
C ARG A 142 5.58 -7.25 -6.83
N ALA A 143 4.88 -6.40 -6.07
CA ALA A 143 3.44 -6.53 -5.92
C ALA A 143 2.72 -6.28 -7.26
N THR A 144 2.01 -7.28 -7.74
CA THR A 144 1.35 -7.26 -9.05
C THR A 144 -0.16 -7.48 -8.99
N GLY A 145 -0.75 -7.57 -7.80
CA GLY A 145 -2.18 -7.80 -7.61
C GLY A 145 -3.05 -6.67 -8.17
N TRP A 146 -2.52 -5.44 -8.27
CA TRP A 146 -3.21 -4.33 -8.93
C TRP A 146 -3.63 -4.63 -10.37
N LYS A 147 -2.93 -5.54 -11.07
CA LYS A 147 -3.25 -5.92 -12.45
C LYS A 147 -4.62 -6.58 -12.56
N ASP A 148 -5.04 -7.31 -11.54
CA ASP A 148 -6.35 -7.96 -11.51
C ASP A 148 -7.46 -6.91 -11.41
N TYR A 149 -7.28 -5.92 -10.52
CA TYR A 149 -8.20 -4.78 -10.43
C TYR A 149 -8.19 -3.91 -11.71
N ALA A 150 -7.02 -3.76 -12.35
CA ALA A 150 -6.91 -2.98 -13.59
C ALA A 150 -7.71 -3.60 -14.75
N ARG A 151 -7.89 -4.92 -14.76
CA ARG A 151 -8.71 -5.63 -15.76
C ARG A 151 -10.21 -5.52 -15.51
N MET A 152 -10.60 -5.13 -14.30
CA MET A 152 -12.02 -4.96 -13.93
C MET A 152 -12.60 -3.69 -14.52
N THR A 153 -13.87 -3.74 -14.87
CA THR A 153 -14.67 -2.54 -15.16
C THR A 153 -14.83 -1.69 -13.89
N LEU A 154 -15.18 -0.41 -14.04
CA LEU A 154 -15.42 0.46 -12.88
C LEU A 154 -16.54 -0.07 -11.97
N ALA A 155 -17.59 -0.66 -12.55
CA ALA A 155 -18.66 -1.29 -11.76
C ALA A 155 -18.14 -2.48 -10.94
N GLN A 156 -17.33 -3.35 -11.53
CA GLN A 156 -16.71 -4.47 -10.82
C GLN A 156 -15.79 -3.99 -9.70
N ARG A 157 -14.98 -2.94 -9.93
CA ARG A 157 -14.14 -2.32 -8.90
C ARG A 157 -14.98 -1.77 -7.76
N PHE A 158 -16.09 -1.09 -8.06
CA PHE A 158 -17.01 -0.55 -7.07
C PHE A 158 -17.57 -1.64 -6.15
N TYR A 159 -17.97 -2.78 -6.69
CA TYR A 159 -18.44 -3.91 -5.89
C TYR A 159 -17.29 -4.60 -5.13
N ALA A 160 -16.13 -4.75 -5.73
CA ALA A 160 -14.96 -5.35 -5.08
C ALA A 160 -14.50 -4.52 -3.87
N ARG A 161 -14.52 -3.18 -3.96
CA ARG A 161 -14.17 -2.25 -2.89
C ARG A 161 -14.95 -2.51 -1.60
N ARG A 162 -16.24 -2.87 -1.70
CA ARG A 162 -17.09 -3.12 -0.53
C ARG A 162 -16.57 -4.20 0.41
N LYS A 163 -15.67 -5.05 -0.04
CA LYS A 163 -15.11 -6.14 0.77
C LYS A 163 -14.11 -5.65 1.82
N TYR A 164 -13.47 -4.52 1.58
CA TYR A 164 -12.40 -3.99 2.45
C TYR A 164 -12.63 -2.53 2.87
N SER A 165 -13.55 -1.83 2.25
CA SER A 165 -13.94 -0.51 2.75
C SER A 165 -14.46 -0.66 4.17
N PRO A 166 -14.01 0.16 5.14
CA PRO A 166 -14.68 0.22 6.43
C PRO A 166 -16.16 0.40 6.14
N LYS A 167 -16.99 -0.45 6.74
CA LYS A 167 -18.43 -0.32 6.58
C LYS A 167 -18.77 1.12 6.96
N GLU A 168 -19.35 1.88 6.05
CA GLU A 168 -20.23 2.97 6.39
C GLU A 168 -21.41 2.34 7.17
N ASN A 169 -21.14 1.98 8.41
CA ASN A 169 -22.12 1.51 9.35
C ASN A 169 -22.31 2.65 10.34
N SER A 170 -23.31 3.40 10.09
CA SER A 170 -24.36 3.78 11.03
C SER A 170 -25.11 4.98 10.50
#